data_9ce55563427d4c1ab8fe6c624dcf27ba
#
_entry.id   9ce55563427d4c1ab8fe6c624dcf27ba
#
_cell.length_a   1.000
_cell.length_b   1.000
_cell.length_c   1.000
_cell.angle_alpha   90.00
_cell.angle_beta   90.00
_cell.angle_gamma   90.00
#
_symmetry.space_group_name_H-M   'P 1'
#
loop_
_entity.id
_entity.type
_entity.pdbx_description
1 polymer ?
#
loop_
_entity_poly.entity_id
_entity_poly.type
_entity_poly.pdbx_seq_one_letter_code
_entity_poly.pdbx_strand_id
1 'polypeptide(L)'
;AASDVYKRQEQHYGIAERMFESYPEVFRGNARVDAQSTVVVRCVLSMAAFCDQLRRMNPELEITRTANNRTTRYLNFFSTAANPGPAPEYLNLLKSESWIEAEEGFRESRMHPERLMARLFAGGKVPADIDQRELMQQLWALAVNEQDTRSGITFRDLFTPDELYAVWECVNYRFYHQRGPGALNRGYALRYATALLEEIIARADSALVRGVPAADLRFGHDGNLMPLTCLMAFDGCTAEVSDPGLIADAWRDYRISPMAANIQMIFYRKEGTADILVRILHNEHEMYLPLASARPPYYKWDDLRAFYHRRIAEAKGTAAEPPSAGALQAPGA
;
A
#
# COMPACT_ATOMS: atom_id res chain seq x y z
N ALA A 1 1.86 -0.72 -20.40
CA ALA A 1 2.75 0.10 -19.53
C ALA A 1 2.53 1.61 -19.68
N ALA A 2 2.43 2.17 -20.92
CA ALA A 2 2.26 3.62 -21.10
C ALA A 2 0.85 4.11 -20.73
N SER A 3 -0.19 3.35 -21.03
CA SER A 3 -1.58 3.69 -20.72
C SER A 3 -1.88 3.70 -19.21
N ASP A 4 -1.31 2.79 -18.45
CA ASP A 4 -1.36 2.77 -16.98
C ASP A 4 -0.84 4.09 -16.37
N VAL A 5 0.22 4.67 -16.94
CA VAL A 5 0.77 5.96 -16.50
C VAL A 5 -0.23 7.10 -16.69
N TYR A 6 -0.91 7.18 -17.84
CA TYR A 6 -1.90 8.24 -18.11
C TYR A 6 -3.13 8.15 -17.22
N LYS A 7 -3.70 6.97 -17.05
CA LYS A 7 -4.84 6.76 -16.14
C LYS A 7 -4.49 7.15 -14.70
N ARG A 8 -3.31 6.76 -14.24
CA ARG A 8 -2.82 7.14 -12.90
C ARG A 8 -2.67 8.65 -12.76
N GLN A 9 -2.17 9.34 -13.80
CA GLN A 9 -2.10 10.80 -13.80
C GLN A 9 -3.49 11.43 -13.70
N GLU A 10 -4.49 10.94 -14.48
CA GLU A 10 -5.87 11.40 -14.42
C GLU A 10 -6.44 11.25 -12.99
N GLN A 11 -6.17 10.13 -12.31
CA GLN A 11 -6.58 9.92 -10.93
C GLN A 11 -5.91 10.90 -9.97
N HIS A 12 -4.61 11.16 -10.13
CA HIS A 12 -3.91 12.13 -9.28
C HIS A 12 -4.39 13.57 -9.51
N TYR A 13 -4.76 13.95 -10.72
CA TYR A 13 -5.45 15.23 -10.97
C TYR A 13 -6.76 15.30 -10.19
N GLY A 14 -7.61 14.28 -10.27
CA GLY A 14 -8.89 14.26 -9.57
C GLY A 14 -8.76 14.27 -8.05
N ILE A 15 -7.79 13.53 -7.47
CA ILE A 15 -7.54 13.54 -6.02
C ILE A 15 -7.04 14.92 -5.57
N ALA A 16 -6.14 15.56 -6.32
CA ALA A 16 -5.65 16.89 -6.01
C ALA A 16 -6.76 17.95 -6.04
N GLU A 17 -7.66 17.86 -7.02
CA GLU A 17 -8.83 18.74 -7.14
C GLU A 17 -9.77 18.59 -5.95
N ARG A 18 -10.19 17.38 -5.62
CA ARG A 18 -11.05 17.10 -4.46
C ARG A 18 -10.41 17.51 -3.14
N MET A 19 -9.09 17.29 -2.99
CA MET A 19 -8.36 17.72 -1.79
C MET A 19 -8.36 19.25 -1.68
N PHE A 20 -8.10 19.96 -2.77
CA PHE A 20 -8.12 21.43 -2.81
C PHE A 20 -9.52 21.97 -2.46
N GLU A 21 -10.58 21.41 -3.06
CA GLU A 21 -11.96 21.82 -2.80
C GLU A 21 -12.42 21.51 -1.36
N SER A 22 -11.97 20.37 -0.81
CA SER A 22 -12.32 19.95 0.56
C SER A 22 -11.59 20.76 1.64
N TYR A 23 -10.40 21.27 1.34
CA TYR A 23 -9.53 21.98 2.30
C TYR A 23 -8.94 23.26 1.70
N PRO A 24 -9.78 24.20 1.24
CA PRO A 24 -9.30 25.40 0.54
C PRO A 24 -8.42 26.28 1.43
N GLU A 25 -8.56 26.21 2.77
CA GLU A 25 -7.74 26.97 3.71
C GLU A 25 -6.25 26.56 3.66
N VAL A 26 -5.96 25.30 3.34
CA VAL A 26 -4.59 24.77 3.24
C VAL A 26 -3.85 25.34 2.03
N PHE A 27 -4.60 25.69 0.97
CA PHE A 27 -4.04 26.07 -0.33
C PHE A 27 -4.30 27.53 -0.70
N ARG A 28 -4.42 28.43 0.29
CA ARG A 28 -4.65 29.88 0.06
C ARG A 28 -3.35 30.64 -0.20
N GLY A 29 -3.44 31.66 -1.09
CA GLY A 29 -2.34 32.56 -1.39
C GLY A 29 -1.08 31.80 -1.79
N ASN A 30 0.06 32.23 -1.27
CA ASN A 30 1.36 31.60 -1.53
C ASN A 30 1.69 30.45 -0.55
N ALA A 31 0.69 29.69 -0.13
CA ALA A 31 0.90 28.56 0.78
C ALA A 31 1.98 27.59 0.24
N ARG A 32 2.86 27.19 1.12
CA ARG A 32 3.97 26.29 0.77
C ARG A 32 3.50 24.85 0.78
N VAL A 33 3.79 24.11 -0.30
CA VAL A 33 3.56 22.69 -0.47
C VAL A 33 4.87 21.97 -0.73
N ASP A 34 5.26 21.04 0.13
CA ASP A 34 6.43 20.21 -0.05
C ASP A 34 5.99 18.83 -0.60
N ALA A 35 6.43 18.48 -1.80
CA ALA A 35 6.13 17.19 -2.43
C ALA A 35 7.39 16.35 -2.61
N GLN A 36 7.32 15.09 -2.19
CA GLN A 36 8.44 14.16 -2.21
C GLN A 36 8.04 12.87 -2.93
N SER A 37 8.95 12.35 -3.75
CA SER A 37 8.74 11.10 -4.48
C SER A 37 9.96 10.19 -4.38
N THR A 38 9.75 8.90 -4.62
CA THR A 38 10.85 8.00 -5.00
C THR A 38 11.41 8.41 -6.36
N VAL A 39 12.61 7.92 -6.69
CA VAL A 39 13.23 8.17 -8.02
C VAL A 39 12.58 7.34 -9.14
N VAL A 40 11.61 6.49 -8.82
CA VAL A 40 10.90 5.67 -9.82
C VAL A 40 10.00 6.55 -10.66
N VAL A 41 10.17 6.51 -11.98
CA VAL A 41 9.54 7.41 -12.95
C VAL A 41 8.02 7.52 -12.75
N ARG A 42 7.31 6.41 -12.54
CA ARG A 42 5.84 6.44 -12.33
C ARG A 42 5.42 7.25 -11.09
N CYS A 43 6.22 7.24 -10.01
CA CYS A 43 5.94 8.02 -8.81
C CYS A 43 6.25 9.50 -9.02
N VAL A 44 7.33 9.82 -9.75
CA VAL A 44 7.66 11.19 -10.15
C VAL A 44 6.55 11.80 -11.00
N LEU A 45 6.02 11.03 -11.97
CA LEU A 45 4.91 11.48 -12.83
C LEU A 45 3.61 11.66 -12.04
N SER A 46 3.33 10.79 -11.05
CA SER A 46 2.20 10.95 -10.13
C SER A 46 2.32 12.23 -9.30
N MET A 47 3.50 12.49 -8.73
CA MET A 47 3.80 13.74 -8.02
C MET A 47 3.62 14.96 -8.93
N ALA A 48 4.14 14.89 -10.15
CA ALA A 48 4.01 15.99 -11.12
C ALA A 48 2.53 16.29 -11.42
N ALA A 49 1.73 15.27 -11.75
CA ALA A 49 0.32 15.42 -12.06
C ALA A 49 -0.47 16.06 -10.89
N PHE A 50 -0.26 15.56 -9.68
CA PHE A 50 -0.91 16.10 -8.47
C PHE A 50 -0.55 17.57 -8.25
N CYS A 51 0.74 17.90 -8.26
CA CYS A 51 1.22 19.25 -8.04
C CYS A 51 0.82 20.22 -9.16
N ASP A 52 0.74 19.75 -10.41
CA ASP A 52 0.30 20.56 -11.55
C ASP A 52 -1.18 20.91 -11.43
N GLN A 53 -2.02 20.00 -10.92
CA GLN A 53 -3.43 20.31 -10.65
C GLN A 53 -3.58 21.35 -9.54
N LEU A 54 -2.86 21.20 -8.42
CA LEU A 54 -2.88 22.21 -7.37
C LEU A 54 -2.49 23.60 -7.91
N ARG A 55 -1.45 23.66 -8.76
CA ARG A 55 -1.01 24.93 -9.37
C ARG A 55 -1.99 25.51 -10.38
N ARG A 56 -2.76 24.66 -11.07
CA ARG A 56 -3.86 25.11 -11.95
C ARG A 56 -4.97 25.77 -11.14
N MET A 57 -5.27 25.24 -9.96
CA MET A 57 -6.31 25.77 -9.07
C MET A 57 -5.86 27.02 -8.32
N ASN A 58 -4.58 27.07 -7.89
CA ASN A 58 -3.96 28.26 -7.31
C ASN A 58 -2.52 28.44 -7.83
N PRO A 59 -2.29 29.36 -8.79
CA PRO A 59 -0.96 29.64 -9.36
C PRO A 59 0.05 30.24 -8.36
N GLU A 60 -0.41 30.83 -7.25
CA GLU A 60 0.43 31.46 -6.23
C GLU A 60 1.13 30.46 -5.31
N LEU A 61 0.71 29.18 -5.32
CA LEU A 61 1.31 28.17 -4.45
C LEU A 61 2.81 28.00 -4.66
N GLU A 62 3.55 28.00 -3.56
CA GLU A 62 4.99 27.69 -3.55
C GLU A 62 5.19 26.18 -3.43
N ILE A 63 5.24 25.48 -4.58
CA ILE A 63 5.36 24.02 -4.60
C ILE A 63 6.81 23.59 -4.82
N THR A 64 7.40 22.93 -3.83
CA THR A 64 8.70 22.27 -3.92
C THR A 64 8.52 20.81 -4.28
N ARG A 65 9.22 20.31 -5.32
CA ARG A 65 9.19 18.91 -5.74
C ARG A 65 10.57 18.28 -5.58
N THR A 66 10.65 17.17 -4.88
CA THR A 66 11.90 16.47 -4.61
C THR A 66 11.78 14.99 -4.90
N ALA A 67 12.71 14.45 -5.71
CA ALA A 67 12.84 13.02 -5.92
C ALA A 67 14.33 12.66 -5.87
N ASN A 68 14.74 11.93 -4.83
CA ASN A 68 16.13 11.53 -4.64
C ASN A 68 16.22 10.27 -3.76
N ASN A 69 17.45 9.75 -3.59
CA ASN A 69 17.67 8.54 -2.81
C ASN A 69 17.37 8.69 -1.32
N ARG A 70 17.43 9.90 -0.76
CA ARG A 70 17.07 10.13 0.64
C ARG A 70 15.57 9.93 0.86
N THR A 71 14.72 10.41 -0.06
CA THR A 71 13.28 10.21 0.00
C THR A 71 12.89 8.77 -0.38
N THR A 72 13.58 8.17 -1.33
CA THR A 72 13.37 6.76 -1.70
C THR A 72 13.58 5.81 -0.52
N ARG A 73 14.50 6.13 0.38
CA ARG A 73 14.87 5.31 1.53
C ARG A 73 13.68 4.87 2.41
N TYR A 74 12.73 5.73 2.66
CA TYR A 74 11.54 5.42 3.47
C TYR A 74 10.25 5.28 2.64
N LEU A 75 10.25 5.72 1.37
CA LEU A 75 9.11 5.61 0.47
C LEU A 75 9.13 4.34 -0.40
N ASN A 76 10.24 3.61 -0.43
CA ASN A 76 10.36 2.33 -1.13
C ASN A 76 11.40 1.44 -0.44
N PHE A 77 11.00 0.74 0.60
CA PHE A 77 11.92 -0.09 1.37
C PHE A 77 12.42 -1.34 0.61
N PHE A 78 11.75 -1.74 -0.48
CA PHE A 78 12.23 -2.80 -1.37
C PHE A 78 13.31 -2.33 -2.36
N SER A 79 13.60 -1.02 -2.42
CA SER A 79 14.62 -0.50 -3.32
C SER A 79 16.02 -0.70 -2.74
N THR A 80 16.81 -1.54 -3.39
CA THR A 80 18.23 -1.74 -3.05
C THR A 80 19.13 -0.58 -3.52
N ALA A 81 18.64 0.26 -4.46
CA ALA A 81 19.42 1.36 -5.05
C ALA A 81 19.62 2.56 -4.10
N ALA A 82 18.69 2.77 -3.15
CA ALA A 82 18.66 3.96 -2.30
C ALA A 82 18.95 3.68 -0.82
N ASN A 83 19.00 2.43 -0.45
CA ASN A 83 19.18 1.97 0.92
C ASN A 83 19.77 0.58 0.89
N PRO A 84 20.36 0.04 1.97
CA PRO A 84 20.65 -1.39 2.05
C PRO A 84 19.44 -2.29 1.80
N GLY A 85 18.27 -1.71 1.52
CA GLY A 85 17.06 -2.46 1.21
C GLY A 85 16.41 -3.08 2.46
N PRO A 86 15.45 -3.99 2.28
CA PRO A 86 14.96 -4.81 3.38
C PRO A 86 16.12 -5.64 3.95
N ALA A 87 16.09 -5.86 5.27
CA ALA A 87 17.13 -6.65 5.92
C ALA A 87 17.32 -7.97 5.16
N PRO A 88 18.56 -8.45 5.03
CA PRO A 88 18.84 -9.71 4.36
C PRO A 88 17.97 -10.86 4.87
N GLU A 89 17.64 -10.86 6.16
CA GLU A 89 16.77 -11.85 6.80
C GLU A 89 15.38 -11.89 6.18
N TYR A 90 14.80 -10.72 5.87
CA TYR A 90 13.48 -10.68 5.22
C TYR A 90 13.53 -11.17 3.77
N LEU A 91 14.56 -10.77 3.03
CA LEU A 91 14.76 -11.28 1.66
C LEU A 91 15.01 -12.79 1.63
N ASN A 92 15.74 -13.32 2.63
CA ASN A 92 15.97 -14.75 2.77
C ASN A 92 14.66 -15.47 3.16
N LEU A 93 13.85 -14.88 4.04
CA LEU A 93 12.53 -15.42 4.39
C LEU A 93 11.63 -15.57 3.16
N LEU A 94 11.56 -14.55 2.31
CA LEU A 94 10.75 -14.58 1.07
C LEU A 94 11.23 -15.63 0.05
N LYS A 95 12.43 -16.16 0.22
CA LYS A 95 13.04 -17.20 -0.62
C LYS A 95 13.17 -18.53 0.11
N SER A 96 12.70 -18.63 1.35
CA SER A 96 12.79 -19.86 2.11
C SER A 96 11.87 -20.94 1.52
N GLU A 97 12.26 -22.20 1.70
CA GLU A 97 11.46 -23.34 1.28
C GLU A 97 10.04 -23.28 1.85
N SER A 98 9.92 -23.02 3.15
CA SER A 98 8.61 -22.90 3.81
C SER A 98 7.72 -21.79 3.26
N TRP A 99 8.31 -20.68 2.79
CA TRP A 99 7.55 -19.61 2.13
C TRP A 99 7.05 -20.04 0.76
N ILE A 100 7.95 -20.64 -0.03
CA ILE A 100 7.65 -21.14 -1.39
C ILE A 100 6.60 -22.25 -1.33
N GLU A 101 6.75 -23.22 -0.43
CA GLU A 101 5.79 -24.30 -0.23
C GLU A 101 4.39 -23.77 0.16
N ALA A 102 4.32 -22.80 1.08
CA ALA A 102 3.05 -22.21 1.47
C ALA A 102 2.36 -21.46 0.31
N GLU A 103 3.12 -20.70 -0.48
CA GLU A 103 2.60 -19.97 -1.64
C GLU A 103 2.17 -20.92 -2.75
N GLU A 104 3.00 -21.90 -3.10
CA GLU A 104 2.68 -22.89 -4.15
C GLU A 104 1.53 -23.81 -3.74
N GLY A 105 1.50 -24.31 -2.50
CA GLY A 105 0.39 -25.14 -2.01
C GLY A 105 -0.95 -24.40 -2.07
N PHE A 106 -0.97 -23.09 -1.76
CA PHE A 106 -2.18 -22.29 -1.91
C PHE A 106 -2.57 -22.11 -3.38
N ARG A 107 -1.60 -21.80 -4.27
CA ARG A 107 -1.83 -21.70 -5.72
C ARG A 107 -2.37 -22.99 -6.30
N GLU A 108 -1.81 -24.15 -5.93
CA GLU A 108 -2.28 -25.46 -6.38
C GLU A 108 -3.72 -25.77 -5.95
N SER A 109 -4.08 -25.36 -4.75
CA SER A 109 -5.44 -25.56 -4.22
C SER A 109 -6.51 -24.68 -4.88
N ARG A 110 -6.12 -23.58 -5.54
CA ARG A 110 -7.04 -22.57 -6.10
C ARG A 110 -7.01 -22.47 -7.62
N MET A 111 -5.83 -22.55 -8.23
CA MET A 111 -5.67 -22.33 -9.66
C MET A 111 -5.71 -23.64 -10.44
N HIS A 112 -6.76 -23.83 -11.23
CA HIS A 112 -7.01 -24.98 -12.10
C HIS A 112 -6.96 -24.52 -13.56
N PRO A 113 -5.77 -24.55 -14.23
CA PRO A 113 -5.56 -23.94 -15.54
C PRO A 113 -6.09 -24.75 -16.71
N GLU A 114 -6.56 -26.01 -16.51
CA GLU A 114 -6.84 -26.98 -17.55
C GLU A 114 -7.84 -26.46 -18.60
N ARG A 115 -8.95 -25.83 -18.15
CA ARG A 115 -9.96 -25.27 -19.06
C ARG A 115 -9.38 -24.14 -19.91
N LEU A 116 -8.63 -23.21 -19.27
CA LEU A 116 -7.99 -22.10 -19.96
C LEU A 116 -6.98 -22.60 -20.99
N MET A 117 -6.15 -23.57 -20.62
CA MET A 117 -5.17 -24.19 -21.53
C MET A 117 -5.84 -24.87 -22.72
N ALA A 118 -6.93 -25.62 -22.51
CA ALA A 118 -7.67 -26.22 -23.58
C ALA A 118 -8.25 -25.20 -24.58
N ARG A 119 -8.59 -23.99 -24.10
CA ARG A 119 -9.07 -22.90 -24.95
C ARG A 119 -7.95 -22.21 -25.74
N LEU A 120 -6.74 -22.11 -25.16
CA LEU A 120 -5.60 -21.42 -25.76
C LEU A 120 -4.85 -22.30 -26.77
N PHE A 121 -4.76 -23.58 -26.51
CA PHE A 121 -3.95 -24.52 -27.29
C PHE A 121 -4.84 -25.54 -28.06
N ALA A 122 -4.70 -25.56 -29.39
CA ALA A 122 -5.44 -26.46 -30.24
C ALA A 122 -5.22 -27.94 -29.84
N GLY A 123 -6.33 -28.67 -29.60
CA GLY A 123 -6.29 -30.05 -29.15
C GLY A 123 -5.77 -30.24 -27.71
N GLY A 124 -5.70 -29.17 -26.91
CA GLY A 124 -5.29 -29.24 -25.51
C GLY A 124 -3.80 -29.58 -25.29
N LYS A 125 -2.98 -29.53 -26.34
CA LYS A 125 -1.54 -29.84 -26.24
C LYS A 125 -0.76 -28.62 -25.85
N VAL A 126 -0.54 -28.46 -24.54
CA VAL A 126 0.34 -27.40 -23.99
C VAL A 126 1.81 -27.83 -24.15
N PRO A 127 2.70 -27.00 -24.71
CA PRO A 127 4.14 -27.29 -24.72
C PRO A 127 4.68 -27.57 -23.31
N ALA A 128 5.61 -28.51 -23.20
CA ALA A 128 6.10 -29.04 -21.94
C ALA A 128 6.93 -27.99 -21.13
N ASP A 129 7.41 -26.95 -21.78
CA ASP A 129 8.19 -25.86 -21.20
C ASP A 129 7.30 -24.70 -20.67
N ILE A 130 5.98 -24.80 -20.82
CA ILE A 130 5.04 -23.81 -20.31
C ILE A 130 4.52 -24.21 -18.94
N ASP A 131 4.82 -23.40 -17.93
CA ASP A 131 4.12 -23.44 -16.65
C ASP A 131 2.70 -22.86 -16.84
N GLN A 132 1.71 -23.75 -16.73
CA GLN A 132 0.30 -23.43 -17.02
C GLN A 132 -0.31 -22.48 -16.00
N ARG A 133 0.05 -22.59 -14.72
CA ARG A 133 -0.41 -21.66 -13.66
C ARG A 133 0.22 -20.30 -13.81
N GLU A 134 1.51 -20.26 -14.12
CA GLU A 134 2.19 -18.98 -14.38
C GLU A 134 1.59 -18.29 -15.62
N LEU A 135 1.34 -19.01 -16.72
CA LEU A 135 0.67 -18.46 -17.91
C LEU A 135 -0.73 -17.92 -17.56
N MET A 136 -1.51 -18.69 -16.78
CA MET A 136 -2.83 -18.25 -16.31
C MET A 136 -2.73 -16.94 -15.52
N GLN A 137 -1.77 -16.82 -14.61
CA GLN A 137 -1.56 -15.62 -13.81
C GLN A 137 -1.11 -14.42 -14.66
N GLN A 138 -0.26 -14.62 -15.65
CA GLN A 138 0.19 -13.56 -16.56
C GLN A 138 -0.96 -13.04 -17.43
N LEU A 139 -1.82 -13.92 -17.96
CA LEU A 139 -3.01 -13.53 -18.71
C LEU A 139 -4.03 -12.83 -17.82
N TRP A 140 -4.19 -13.26 -16.57
CA TRP A 140 -5.00 -12.58 -15.58
C TRP A 140 -4.48 -11.16 -15.32
N ALA A 141 -3.16 -10.99 -15.19
CA ALA A 141 -2.55 -9.68 -15.00
C ALA A 141 -2.84 -8.72 -16.19
N LEU A 142 -2.91 -9.24 -17.41
CA LEU A 142 -3.37 -8.46 -18.56
C LEU A 142 -4.85 -8.12 -18.45
N ALA A 143 -5.70 -9.09 -18.10
CA ALA A 143 -7.14 -8.91 -17.99
C ALA A 143 -7.55 -7.88 -16.94
N VAL A 144 -6.90 -7.85 -15.77
CA VAL A 144 -7.22 -6.87 -14.71
C VAL A 144 -6.71 -5.47 -15.01
N ASN A 145 -5.68 -5.34 -15.86
CA ASN A 145 -5.14 -4.06 -16.28
C ASN A 145 -5.81 -3.46 -17.55
N GLU A 146 -6.81 -4.13 -18.14
CA GLU A 146 -7.53 -3.63 -19.31
C GLU A 146 -8.18 -2.27 -19.09
N GLN A 147 -8.73 -2.04 -17.91
CA GLN A 147 -9.33 -0.76 -17.52
C GLN A 147 -8.37 0.43 -17.66
N ASP A 148 -7.06 0.16 -17.63
CA ASP A 148 -6.00 1.16 -17.72
C ASP A 148 -5.48 1.33 -19.15
N THR A 149 -6.01 0.55 -20.10
CA THR A 149 -5.64 0.62 -21.51
C THR A 149 -6.78 1.18 -22.35
N ARG A 150 -6.45 1.81 -23.49
CA ARG A 150 -7.43 2.28 -24.49
C ARG A 150 -7.41 1.38 -25.74
N SER A 151 -6.90 0.14 -25.61
CA SER A 151 -6.66 -0.73 -26.75
C SER A 151 -7.93 -1.33 -27.37
N GLY A 152 -9.02 -1.44 -26.59
CA GLY A 152 -10.21 -2.17 -26.97
C GLY A 152 -10.03 -3.69 -27.02
N ILE A 153 -8.85 -4.20 -26.67
CA ILE A 153 -8.55 -5.63 -26.57
C ILE A 153 -8.93 -6.10 -25.17
N THR A 154 -9.69 -7.19 -25.07
CA THR A 154 -10.03 -7.82 -23.79
C THR A 154 -9.43 -9.22 -23.67
N PHE A 155 -8.88 -9.50 -22.49
CA PHE A 155 -8.43 -10.83 -22.06
C PHE A 155 -9.39 -11.44 -21.02
N ARG A 156 -10.34 -10.66 -20.50
CA ARG A 156 -11.33 -11.13 -19.52
C ARG A 156 -12.16 -12.28 -20.06
N ASP A 157 -12.53 -12.21 -21.32
CA ASP A 157 -13.35 -13.23 -21.97
C ASP A 157 -12.68 -14.61 -22.04
N LEU A 158 -11.37 -14.68 -21.78
CA LEU A 158 -10.66 -15.96 -21.68
C LEU A 158 -11.04 -16.72 -20.42
N PHE A 159 -11.41 -16.02 -19.36
CA PHE A 159 -11.63 -16.56 -18.02
C PHE A 159 -13.12 -16.71 -17.70
N THR A 160 -13.41 -17.64 -16.81
CA THR A 160 -14.66 -17.61 -16.04
C THR A 160 -14.53 -16.68 -14.84
N PRO A 161 -15.65 -16.20 -14.24
CA PRO A 161 -15.60 -15.42 -13.00
C PRO A 161 -14.84 -16.13 -11.88
N ASP A 162 -15.04 -17.45 -11.73
CA ASP A 162 -14.38 -18.25 -10.69
C ASP A 162 -12.87 -18.34 -10.92
N GLU A 163 -12.42 -18.44 -12.17
CA GLU A 163 -10.99 -18.43 -12.49
C GLU A 163 -10.35 -17.04 -12.22
N LEU A 164 -11.04 -15.96 -12.56
CA LEU A 164 -10.58 -14.60 -12.23
C LEU A 164 -10.44 -14.43 -10.71
N TYR A 165 -11.41 -14.95 -9.96
CA TYR A 165 -11.41 -14.89 -8.51
C TYR A 165 -10.29 -15.74 -7.91
N ALA A 166 -10.12 -16.97 -8.37
CA ALA A 166 -9.09 -17.90 -7.90
C ALA A 166 -7.67 -17.35 -8.07
N VAL A 167 -7.38 -16.72 -9.22
CA VAL A 167 -6.06 -16.07 -9.43
C VAL A 167 -5.91 -14.86 -8.51
N TRP A 168 -6.97 -14.04 -8.36
CA TRP A 168 -6.94 -12.93 -7.42
C TRP A 168 -6.73 -13.41 -5.98
N GLU A 169 -7.37 -14.46 -5.51
CA GLU A 169 -7.15 -15.02 -4.16
C GLU A 169 -5.67 -15.34 -3.92
N CYS A 170 -4.98 -15.92 -4.92
CA CYS A 170 -3.55 -16.24 -4.82
C CYS A 170 -2.70 -14.97 -4.74
N VAL A 171 -3.01 -13.94 -5.53
CA VAL A 171 -2.32 -12.64 -5.46
C VAL A 171 -2.56 -11.96 -4.11
N ASN A 172 -3.81 -11.98 -3.63
CA ASN A 172 -4.21 -11.43 -2.34
C ASN A 172 -3.53 -12.16 -1.16
N TYR A 173 -3.48 -13.50 -1.20
CA TYR A 173 -2.77 -14.34 -0.23
C TYR A 173 -1.29 -13.93 -0.13
N ARG A 174 -0.63 -13.81 -1.28
CA ARG A 174 0.77 -13.37 -1.35
C ARG A 174 0.95 -11.98 -0.73
N PHE A 175 0.13 -10.99 -1.08
CA PHE A 175 0.22 -9.64 -0.55
C PHE A 175 -0.11 -9.58 0.95
N TYR A 176 -1.11 -10.33 1.41
CA TYR A 176 -1.43 -10.46 2.82
C TYR A 176 -0.22 -10.91 3.64
N HIS A 177 0.47 -11.94 3.18
CA HIS A 177 1.65 -12.44 3.85
C HIS A 177 2.89 -11.57 3.63
N GLN A 178 3.08 -11.00 2.45
CA GLN A 178 4.26 -10.20 2.15
C GLN A 178 4.19 -8.75 2.64
N ARG A 179 3.00 -8.15 2.69
CA ARG A 179 2.83 -6.70 2.90
C ARG A 179 1.79 -6.35 3.97
N GLY A 180 1.03 -7.33 4.42
CA GLY A 180 -0.02 -7.21 5.42
C GLY A 180 0.36 -7.83 6.75
N PRO A 181 -0.66 -8.16 7.58
CA PRO A 181 -0.46 -8.73 8.92
C PRO A 181 -0.18 -10.23 8.92
N GLY A 182 -0.02 -10.86 7.77
CA GLY A 182 0.13 -12.31 7.64
C GLY A 182 1.32 -12.87 8.41
N ALA A 183 1.11 -13.96 9.15
CA ALA A 183 2.11 -14.53 10.05
C ALA A 183 3.40 -15.00 9.36
N LEU A 184 3.35 -15.38 8.07
CA LEU A 184 4.53 -15.85 7.34
C LEU A 184 5.65 -14.79 7.26
N ASN A 185 5.32 -13.49 7.29
CA ASN A 185 6.35 -12.45 7.26
C ASN A 185 7.01 -12.17 8.61
N ARG A 186 6.57 -12.83 9.70
CA ARG A 186 7.16 -12.71 11.05
C ARG A 186 7.28 -11.26 11.54
N GLY A 187 6.32 -10.39 11.17
CA GLY A 187 6.30 -8.99 11.53
C GLY A 187 7.24 -8.08 10.72
N TYR A 188 8.01 -8.60 9.78
CA TYR A 188 8.94 -7.80 8.98
C TYR A 188 8.23 -6.72 8.17
N ALA A 189 7.03 -6.98 7.62
CA ALA A 189 6.29 -5.99 6.83
C ALA A 189 6.01 -4.72 7.66
N LEU A 190 5.49 -4.87 8.88
CA LEU A 190 5.19 -3.74 9.76
C LEU A 190 6.47 -3.03 10.23
N ARG A 191 7.51 -3.80 10.56
CA ARG A 191 8.79 -3.24 10.96
C ARG A 191 9.39 -2.30 9.91
N TYR A 192 9.28 -2.64 8.63
CA TYR A 192 9.77 -1.77 7.57
C TYR A 192 8.94 -0.51 7.37
N ALA A 193 7.63 -0.57 7.66
CA ALA A 193 6.77 0.61 7.60
C ALA A 193 7.08 1.63 8.71
N THR A 194 7.78 1.24 9.78
CA THR A 194 8.07 2.13 10.91
C THR A 194 8.85 3.36 10.50
N ALA A 195 9.84 3.24 9.62
CA ALA A 195 10.65 4.36 9.16
C ALA A 195 9.83 5.44 8.44
N LEU A 196 8.82 5.03 7.66
CA LEU A 196 7.92 5.98 7.00
C LEU A 196 6.98 6.65 8.00
N LEU A 197 6.42 5.90 8.95
CA LEU A 197 5.54 6.47 9.97
C LEU A 197 6.30 7.43 10.90
N GLU A 198 7.53 7.10 11.31
CA GLU A 198 8.40 8.00 12.09
C GLU A 198 8.67 9.30 11.34
N GLU A 199 8.95 9.22 10.04
CA GLU A 199 9.19 10.39 9.21
C GLU A 199 7.93 11.25 9.05
N ILE A 200 6.75 10.63 8.87
CA ILE A 200 5.46 11.33 8.83
C ILE A 200 5.22 12.09 10.14
N ILE A 201 5.41 11.46 11.29
CA ILE A 201 5.24 12.09 12.61
C ILE A 201 6.20 13.26 12.78
N ALA A 202 7.48 13.07 12.50
CA ALA A 202 8.50 14.11 12.67
C ALA A 202 8.24 15.33 11.77
N ARG A 203 7.78 15.09 10.54
CA ARG A 203 7.40 16.16 9.61
C ARG A 203 6.14 16.89 10.06
N ALA A 204 5.14 16.16 10.55
CA ALA A 204 3.93 16.76 11.11
C ALA A 204 4.26 17.65 12.32
N ASP A 205 5.02 17.15 13.28
CA ASP A 205 5.46 17.95 14.45
C ASP A 205 6.21 19.21 14.02
N SER A 206 7.14 19.09 13.07
CA SER A 206 7.88 20.23 12.53
C SER A 206 6.98 21.27 11.86
N ALA A 207 6.02 20.81 11.03
CA ALA A 207 5.09 21.70 10.33
C ALA A 207 4.15 22.43 11.31
N LEU A 208 3.65 21.72 12.32
CA LEU A 208 2.77 22.28 13.36
C LEU A 208 3.45 23.35 14.20
N VAL A 209 4.74 23.21 14.46
CA VAL A 209 5.54 24.21 15.21
C VAL A 209 5.88 25.42 14.33
N ARG A 210 6.27 25.17 13.07
CA ARG A 210 6.75 26.23 12.16
C ARG A 210 5.63 26.95 11.41
N GLY A 211 4.44 26.33 11.32
CA GLY A 211 3.35 26.78 10.46
C GLY A 211 3.59 26.51 8.96
N VAL A 212 4.67 25.80 8.61
CA VAL A 212 5.05 25.45 7.22
C VAL A 212 5.72 24.08 7.16
N PRO A 213 5.53 23.31 6.06
CA PRO A 213 4.62 23.59 4.95
C PRO A 213 3.14 23.45 5.33
N ALA A 214 2.24 24.04 4.55
CA ALA A 214 0.79 23.86 4.70
C ALA A 214 0.36 22.46 4.27
N ALA A 215 1.02 21.88 3.27
CA ALA A 215 0.84 20.49 2.86
C ALA A 215 2.19 19.81 2.63
N ASP A 216 2.31 18.57 3.09
CA ASP A 216 3.47 17.70 2.90
C ASP A 216 3.02 16.42 2.20
N LEU A 217 3.41 16.26 0.95
CA LEU A 217 2.93 15.21 0.05
C LEU A 217 4.02 14.17 -0.22
N ARG A 218 3.64 12.89 -0.26
CA ARG A 218 4.54 11.77 -0.50
C ARG A 218 4.00 10.84 -1.57
N PHE A 219 4.85 10.49 -2.54
CA PHE A 219 4.51 9.62 -3.66
C PHE A 219 5.43 8.41 -3.66
N GLY A 220 4.86 7.25 -3.39
CA GLY A 220 5.59 6.00 -3.20
C GLY A 220 4.91 4.80 -3.86
N HIS A 221 4.91 3.69 -3.15
CA HIS A 221 4.52 2.39 -3.66
C HIS A 221 3.52 1.69 -2.75
N ASP A 222 2.71 0.81 -3.34
CA ASP A 222 1.81 -0.12 -2.65
C ASP A 222 2.53 -0.97 -1.59
N GLY A 223 3.78 -1.39 -1.90
CA GLY A 223 4.63 -2.13 -0.97
C GLY A 223 4.95 -1.41 0.33
N ASN A 224 4.86 -0.08 0.36
CA ASN A 224 4.99 0.72 1.58
C ASN A 224 3.62 1.12 2.15
N LEU A 225 2.63 1.35 1.30
CA LEU A 225 1.30 1.79 1.72
C LEU A 225 0.56 0.68 2.48
N MET A 226 0.56 -0.55 1.96
CA MET A 226 -0.13 -1.68 2.61
C MET A 226 0.37 -1.93 4.05
N PRO A 227 1.69 -2.11 4.30
CA PRO A 227 2.14 -2.29 5.68
C PRO A 227 2.00 -1.03 6.54
N LEU A 228 2.01 0.17 5.94
CA LEU A 228 1.76 1.41 6.67
C LEU A 228 0.31 1.47 7.19
N THR A 229 -0.70 1.12 6.37
CA THR A 229 -2.10 1.09 6.82
C THR A 229 -2.33 0.08 7.94
N CYS A 230 -1.64 -1.06 7.89
CA CYS A 230 -1.67 -2.06 8.96
C CYS A 230 -0.98 -1.53 10.23
N LEU A 231 0.19 -0.89 10.12
CA LEU A 231 0.90 -0.28 11.24
C LEU A 231 0.10 0.87 11.88
N MET A 232 -0.58 1.68 11.07
CA MET A 232 -1.48 2.75 11.53
C MET A 232 -2.80 2.22 12.09
N ALA A 233 -3.02 0.91 12.10
CA ALA A 233 -4.20 0.22 12.62
C ALA A 233 -5.53 0.64 11.95
N PHE A 234 -5.51 0.78 10.63
CA PHE A 234 -6.73 1.08 9.88
C PHE A 234 -7.67 -0.12 9.87
N ASP A 235 -8.96 0.16 9.97
CA ASP A 235 -9.98 -0.88 9.86
C ASP A 235 -9.88 -1.63 8.53
N GLY A 236 -10.08 -2.96 8.57
CA GLY A 236 -9.91 -3.85 7.42
C GLY A 236 -8.46 -4.10 6.98
N CYS A 237 -7.45 -3.49 7.64
CA CYS A 237 -6.04 -3.68 7.28
C CYS A 237 -5.26 -4.55 8.27
N THR A 238 -5.80 -4.83 9.46
CA THR A 238 -5.07 -5.45 10.59
C THR A 238 -5.52 -6.87 10.92
N ALA A 239 -6.46 -7.43 10.18
CA ALA A 239 -7.03 -8.75 10.48
C ALA A 239 -5.97 -9.85 10.36
N GLU A 240 -5.65 -10.49 11.49
CA GLU A 240 -4.81 -11.69 11.53
C GLU A 240 -5.69 -12.92 11.32
N VAL A 241 -5.42 -13.66 10.25
CA VAL A 241 -6.21 -14.81 9.83
C VAL A 241 -5.31 -16.03 9.75
N SER A 242 -5.68 -17.09 10.47
CA SER A 242 -4.93 -18.35 10.51
C SER A 242 -5.34 -19.32 9.40
N ASP A 243 -6.61 -19.30 8.98
CA ASP A 243 -7.11 -20.12 7.89
C ASP A 243 -6.89 -19.40 6.54
N PRO A 244 -6.04 -19.94 5.66
CA PRO A 244 -5.79 -19.35 4.35
C PRO A 244 -7.06 -19.12 3.51
N GLY A 245 -8.08 -19.95 3.69
CA GLY A 245 -9.35 -19.84 2.96
C GLY A 245 -10.20 -18.65 3.36
N LEU A 246 -9.94 -18.04 4.54
CA LEU A 246 -10.68 -16.89 5.07
C LEU A 246 -9.97 -15.54 4.85
N ILE A 247 -8.75 -15.56 4.31
CA ILE A 247 -7.98 -14.32 4.09
C ILE A 247 -8.74 -13.36 3.17
N ALA A 248 -9.31 -13.86 2.08
CA ALA A 248 -10.04 -13.05 1.10
C ALA A 248 -11.30 -12.38 1.67
N ASP A 249 -11.85 -12.88 2.75
CA ASP A 249 -13.00 -12.26 3.43
C ASP A 249 -12.57 -11.13 4.38
N ALA A 250 -11.42 -11.28 5.02
CA ALA A 250 -10.96 -10.39 6.06
C ALA A 250 -10.02 -9.28 5.55
N TRP A 251 -9.24 -9.57 4.50
CA TRP A 251 -8.21 -8.66 3.98
C TRP A 251 -8.19 -8.70 2.45
N ARG A 252 -8.26 -7.53 1.81
CA ARG A 252 -8.36 -7.40 0.35
C ARG A 252 -7.44 -6.31 -0.15
N ASP A 253 -6.41 -6.71 -0.89
CA ASP A 253 -5.38 -5.84 -1.44
C ASP A 253 -5.95 -4.67 -2.25
N TYR A 254 -6.96 -4.91 -3.09
CA TYR A 254 -7.57 -3.90 -3.94
C TYR A 254 -8.41 -2.86 -3.18
N ARG A 255 -8.87 -3.16 -1.95
CA ARG A 255 -9.53 -2.18 -1.07
C ARG A 255 -8.51 -1.33 -0.33
N ILE A 256 -7.37 -1.93 0.02
CA ILE A 256 -6.31 -1.25 0.77
C ILE A 256 -5.48 -0.38 -0.16
N SER A 257 -5.08 -0.91 -1.31
CA SER A 257 -4.20 -0.22 -2.24
C SER A 257 -4.71 -0.32 -3.69
N PRO A 258 -5.89 0.29 -4.00
CA PRO A 258 -6.28 0.48 -5.39
C PRO A 258 -5.29 1.39 -6.13
N MET A 259 -5.47 1.58 -7.44
CA MET A 259 -4.66 2.55 -8.18
C MET A 259 -4.83 3.95 -7.60
N ALA A 260 -3.73 4.69 -7.45
CA ALA A 260 -3.66 5.99 -6.77
C ALA A 260 -4.15 5.98 -5.31
N ALA A 261 -4.06 4.83 -4.63
CA ALA A 261 -4.36 4.73 -3.21
C ALA A 261 -3.64 5.81 -2.40
N ASN A 262 -4.33 6.37 -1.42
CA ASN A 262 -3.79 7.48 -0.65
C ASN A 262 -4.21 7.44 0.82
N ILE A 263 -3.37 8.06 1.66
CA ILE A 263 -3.67 8.35 3.07
C ILE A 263 -3.58 9.85 3.22
N GLN A 264 -4.59 10.46 3.85
CA GLN A 264 -4.61 11.88 4.15
C GLN A 264 -4.74 12.06 5.66
N MET A 265 -3.85 12.83 6.25
CA MET A 265 -3.92 13.28 7.65
C MET A 265 -4.18 14.79 7.64
N ILE A 266 -5.37 15.20 8.07
CA ILE A 266 -5.82 16.58 8.05
C ILE A 266 -5.77 17.12 9.49
N PHE A 267 -4.97 18.17 9.70
CA PHE A 267 -4.74 18.78 10.99
C PHE A 267 -5.60 20.02 11.13
N TYR A 268 -6.33 20.10 12.24
CA TYR A 268 -7.20 21.20 12.57
C TYR A 268 -6.72 21.90 13.86
N ARG A 269 -6.56 23.20 13.80
CA ARG A 269 -6.25 24.05 14.96
C ARG A 269 -7.34 25.10 15.11
N LYS A 270 -7.89 25.21 16.30
CA LYS A 270 -8.79 26.30 16.64
C LYS A 270 -7.98 27.42 17.29
N GLU A 271 -8.21 28.66 16.85
CA GLU A 271 -7.59 29.83 17.45
C GLU A 271 -7.88 29.90 18.97
N GLY A 272 -6.86 30.25 19.76
CA GLY A 272 -6.97 30.32 21.21
C GLY A 272 -6.96 28.98 21.95
N THR A 273 -6.74 27.86 21.26
CA THR A 273 -6.58 26.54 21.90
C THR A 273 -5.22 25.92 21.57
N ALA A 274 -4.67 25.15 22.52
CA ALA A 274 -3.47 24.35 22.29
C ALA A 274 -3.75 23.03 21.57
N ASP A 275 -5.01 22.57 21.58
CA ASP A 275 -5.41 21.27 21.03
C ASP A 275 -5.35 21.30 19.50
N ILE A 276 -4.68 20.29 18.95
CA ILE A 276 -4.67 19.98 17.52
C ILE A 276 -5.46 18.70 17.33
N LEU A 277 -6.45 18.74 16.45
CA LEU A 277 -7.22 17.57 16.06
C LEU A 277 -6.77 17.05 14.70
N VAL A 278 -6.76 15.75 14.53
CA VAL A 278 -6.41 15.08 13.28
C VAL A 278 -7.55 14.23 12.83
N ARG A 279 -7.94 14.37 11.56
CA ARG A 279 -8.81 13.44 10.84
C ARG A 279 -7.99 12.68 9.83
N ILE A 280 -8.23 11.38 9.72
CA ILE A 280 -7.50 10.51 8.81
C ILE A 280 -8.46 9.97 7.75
N LEU A 281 -8.04 10.02 6.50
CA LEU A 281 -8.73 9.39 5.37
C LEU A 281 -7.83 8.34 4.75
N HIS A 282 -8.42 7.23 4.34
CA HIS A 282 -7.80 6.21 3.51
C HIS A 282 -8.60 6.07 2.23
N ASN A 283 -7.96 6.27 1.09
CA ASN A 283 -8.64 6.33 -0.20
C ASN A 283 -9.85 7.30 -0.19
N GLU A 284 -9.65 8.45 0.47
CA GLU A 284 -10.64 9.52 0.65
C GLU A 284 -11.85 9.17 1.55
N HIS A 285 -11.84 8.01 2.22
CA HIS A 285 -12.85 7.60 3.21
C HIS A 285 -12.33 7.76 4.64
N GLU A 286 -13.20 8.19 5.55
CA GLU A 286 -12.86 8.39 6.95
C GLU A 286 -12.42 7.09 7.62
N MET A 287 -11.29 7.16 8.38
CA MET A 287 -10.75 6.04 9.13
C MET A 287 -11.04 6.17 10.62
N TYR A 288 -11.55 5.10 11.19
CA TYR A 288 -11.73 4.95 12.62
C TYR A 288 -10.59 4.07 13.16
N LEU A 289 -9.93 4.55 14.21
CA LEU A 289 -8.81 3.86 14.83
C LEU A 289 -9.23 3.22 16.16
N PRO A 290 -8.56 2.17 16.62
CA PRO A 290 -8.75 1.60 17.95
C PRO A 290 -8.10 2.50 19.01
N LEU A 291 -8.47 3.77 19.01
CA LEU A 291 -8.01 4.83 19.90
C LEU A 291 -9.23 5.62 20.39
N ALA A 292 -9.33 5.77 21.71
CA ALA A 292 -10.43 6.55 22.27
C ALA A 292 -10.38 8.01 21.80
N SER A 293 -11.54 8.53 21.41
CA SER A 293 -11.72 9.93 21.03
C SER A 293 -13.05 10.45 21.55
N ALA A 294 -13.05 11.69 22.05
CA ALA A 294 -14.28 12.37 22.45
C ALA A 294 -15.16 12.76 21.24
N ARG A 295 -14.59 12.77 20.04
CA ARG A 295 -15.29 13.19 18.81
C ARG A 295 -14.77 12.39 17.59
N PRO A 296 -15.01 11.08 17.50
CA PRO A 296 -14.62 10.32 16.30
C PRO A 296 -15.26 10.93 15.03
N PRO A 297 -14.57 10.96 13.89
CA PRO A 297 -13.25 10.42 13.58
C PRO A 297 -12.07 11.40 13.82
N TYR A 298 -12.23 12.36 14.74
CA TYR A 298 -11.19 13.33 15.08
C TYR A 298 -10.44 12.86 16.32
N TYR A 299 -9.12 12.84 16.27
CA TYR A 299 -8.22 12.43 17.34
C TYR A 299 -7.34 13.61 17.76
N LYS A 300 -7.07 13.77 19.06
CA LYS A 300 -6.04 14.73 19.50
C LYS A 300 -4.68 14.26 18.98
N TRP A 301 -3.89 15.19 18.43
CA TRP A 301 -2.58 14.84 17.86
C TRP A 301 -1.65 14.19 18.87
N ASP A 302 -1.61 14.67 20.10
CA ASP A 302 -0.74 14.09 21.15
C ASP A 302 -1.12 12.64 21.47
N ASP A 303 -2.42 12.32 21.54
CA ASP A 303 -2.90 10.96 21.79
C ASP A 303 -2.59 10.05 20.60
N LEU A 304 -2.85 10.54 19.39
CA LEU A 304 -2.57 9.81 18.15
C LEU A 304 -1.07 9.57 17.97
N ARG A 305 -0.25 10.56 18.21
CA ARG A 305 1.22 10.47 18.16
C ARG A 305 1.74 9.44 19.16
N ALA A 306 1.25 9.47 20.41
CA ALA A 306 1.60 8.49 21.42
C ALA A 306 1.15 7.07 21.03
N PHE A 307 -0.04 6.93 20.45
CA PHE A 307 -0.53 5.66 19.90
C PHE A 307 0.40 5.12 18.82
N TYR A 308 0.79 5.94 17.84
CA TYR A 308 1.69 5.51 16.77
C TYR A 308 3.10 5.18 17.27
N HIS A 309 3.64 5.92 18.24
CA HIS A 309 4.93 5.55 18.86
C HIS A 309 4.88 4.18 19.53
N ARG A 310 3.79 3.82 20.20
CA ARG A 310 3.62 2.47 20.77
C ARG A 310 3.58 1.41 19.66
N ARG A 311 2.79 1.62 18.60
CA ARG A 311 2.71 0.70 17.45
C ARG A 311 4.08 0.50 16.77
N ILE A 312 4.86 1.57 16.63
CA ILE A 312 6.23 1.53 16.10
C ILE A 312 7.14 0.69 17.01
N ALA A 313 7.09 0.91 18.32
CA ALA A 313 7.90 0.16 19.29
C ALA A 313 7.55 -1.33 19.29
N GLU A 314 6.26 -1.68 19.26
CA GLU A 314 5.77 -3.05 19.15
C GLU A 314 6.27 -3.71 17.85
N ALA A 315 6.13 -3.05 16.69
CA ALA A 315 6.58 -3.59 15.42
C ALA A 315 8.10 -3.81 15.36
N LYS A 316 8.89 -2.93 16.00
CA LYS A 316 10.34 -3.09 16.12
C LYS A 316 10.73 -4.21 17.09
N GLY A 317 9.96 -4.43 18.15
CA GLY A 317 10.19 -5.49 19.13
C GLY A 317 9.81 -6.88 18.63
N THR A 318 8.66 -7.04 18.00
CA THR A 318 8.18 -8.34 17.47
C THR A 318 9.07 -8.91 16.37
N ALA A 319 9.78 -8.08 15.63
CA ALA A 319 10.73 -8.55 14.62
C ALA A 319 12.09 -8.98 15.19
N ALA A 320 12.37 -8.78 16.49
CA ALA A 320 13.66 -9.06 17.14
C ALA A 320 13.77 -10.46 17.75
N GLU A 321 12.65 -11.18 17.98
CA GLU A 321 12.70 -12.55 18.51
C GLU A 321 12.53 -13.60 17.40
N PRO A 322 13.56 -14.42 17.10
CA PRO A 322 13.35 -15.63 16.32
C PRO A 322 12.44 -16.58 17.11
N PRO A 323 11.45 -17.27 16.51
CA PRO A 323 10.67 -18.24 17.20
C PRO A 323 11.59 -19.33 17.76
N SER A 324 11.48 -19.59 19.06
CA SER A 324 12.15 -20.74 19.70
C SER A 324 11.77 -22.02 18.92
N ALA A 325 12.76 -22.78 18.53
CA ALA A 325 12.62 -24.06 17.82
C ALA A 325 11.93 -25.08 18.74
N GLY A 326 10.63 -24.96 18.98
CA GLY A 326 9.95 -25.81 19.97
C GLY A 326 8.43 -25.95 19.85
N ALA A 327 7.78 -25.48 18.77
CA ALA A 327 6.31 -25.57 18.68
C ALA A 327 5.80 -26.06 17.31
N LEU A 328 6.40 -27.11 16.78
CA LEU A 328 5.77 -27.95 15.76
C LEU A 328 5.72 -29.38 16.31
N GLN A 329 4.85 -29.60 17.29
CA GLN A 329 4.38 -30.95 17.57
C GLN A 329 3.22 -31.23 16.59
N ALA A 330 3.45 -32.18 15.69
CA ALA A 330 2.43 -32.79 14.87
C ALA A 330 1.31 -33.38 15.77
N PRO A 331 0.03 -33.28 15.40
CA PRO A 331 -1.00 -34.07 16.08
C PRO A 331 -0.73 -35.54 15.77
N GLY A 332 -0.53 -36.30 16.84
CA GLY A 332 -0.32 -37.74 16.80
C GLY A 332 -1.51 -38.50 16.21
N ALA A 333 -1.17 -39.67 15.73
CA ALA A 333 -1.95 -40.69 15.04
C ALA A 333 -3.31 -41.04 15.63
#